data_0de5599f02d488caea94a1fad72551df
#
_entry.id   0de5599f02d488caea94a1fad72551df
#
_cell.length_a   1.000
_cell.length_b   1.000
_cell.length_c   1.000
_cell.angle_alpha   90.00
_cell.angle_beta   90.00
_cell.angle_gamma   90.00
#
_symmetry.space_group_name_H-M   'P 1'
#
loop_
_entity.id
_entity.type
_entity.pdbx_description
1 polymer ?
#
loop_
_entity_poly.entity_id
_entity_poly.type
_entity_poly.pdbx_seq_one_letter_code
_entity_poly.pdbx_strand_id
1 'polypeptide(L)'
;FRFPFPESDNSYVIVDAFDRGSYVKIIPEENKIIGYTTRNSGGVPQNFRNYFVVVFDKPFTYKATVGDDEIRKGEIVHARVASSFISPEQAELNLKELGDRSFDEIAEAGRQVWNETLGRIAVEDDDVDKLRTFYSCLYRSLLFPRSFYELDANGKVVHYSPYNGEVLPGYMFTDTGFWDTFRCLFPFLNLMYPDMNTKMQEGLA
;
A
#
# COMPACT_ATOMS: atom_id res chain seq x y z
N PHE A 1 -3.79 2.28 10.37
CA PHE A 1 -3.52 1.22 11.35
C PHE A 1 -4.04 1.62 12.72
N ARG A 2 -4.52 0.62 13.49
CA ARG A 2 -4.96 0.77 14.87
C ARG A 2 -4.18 -0.23 15.73
N PHE A 3 -3.47 0.26 16.73
CA PHE A 3 -2.69 -0.56 17.65
C PHE A 3 -3.32 -0.49 19.05
N PRO A 4 -4.06 -1.52 19.49
CA PRO A 4 -4.45 -1.65 20.89
C PRO A 4 -3.26 -2.15 21.71
N PHE A 5 -2.73 -1.32 22.59
CA PHE A 5 -1.63 -1.71 23.46
C PHE A 5 -2.15 -2.43 24.69
N PRO A 6 -1.52 -3.55 25.11
CA PRO A 6 -1.83 -4.20 26.36
C PRO A 6 -1.42 -3.32 27.55
N GLU A 7 -1.96 -3.61 28.73
CA GLU A 7 -1.51 -3.00 30.00
C GLU A 7 -0.11 -3.50 30.37
N SER A 8 0.91 -2.97 29.70
CA SER A 8 2.31 -3.33 29.88
C SER A 8 3.19 -2.08 29.85
N ASP A 9 4.26 -2.06 30.61
CA ASP A 9 5.26 -1.00 30.61
C ASP A 9 6.18 -1.08 29.35
N ASN A 10 6.12 -2.19 28.61
CA ASN A 10 6.98 -2.49 27.48
C ASN A 10 6.15 -2.70 26.20
N SER A 11 5.41 -1.68 25.78
CA SER A 11 4.62 -1.69 24.53
C SER A 11 5.21 -0.71 23.53
N TYR A 12 5.57 -1.19 22.35
CA TYR A 12 6.18 -0.36 21.29
C TYR A 12 5.76 -0.77 19.89
N VAL A 13 5.86 0.17 18.97
CA VAL A 13 5.75 -0.06 17.52
C VAL A 13 7.14 0.01 16.93
N ILE A 14 7.51 -0.99 16.15
CA ILE A 14 8.77 -1.03 15.44
C ILE A 14 8.53 -0.55 14.01
N VAL A 15 9.29 0.46 13.57
CA VAL A 15 9.39 0.87 12.18
C VAL A 15 10.74 0.39 11.67
N ASP A 16 10.73 -0.73 10.94
CA ASP A 16 11.93 -1.34 10.38
C ASP A 16 12.03 -1.00 8.88
N ALA A 17 13.00 -0.18 8.53
CA ALA A 17 13.32 0.18 7.14
C ALA A 17 14.48 -0.65 6.57
N PHE A 18 14.87 -1.71 7.25
CA PHE A 18 15.99 -2.61 6.98
C PHE A 18 17.39 -2.00 7.15
N ASP A 19 18.39 -2.86 7.26
CA ASP A 19 19.75 -2.54 7.70
C ASP A 19 20.66 -1.88 6.65
N ARG A 20 20.30 -1.95 5.36
CA ARG A 20 21.13 -1.41 4.26
C ARG A 20 20.30 -0.65 3.23
N GLY A 21 20.83 0.52 2.82
CA GLY A 21 20.21 1.34 1.78
C GLY A 21 18.93 2.01 2.21
N SER A 22 18.71 2.17 3.53
CA SER A 22 17.54 2.80 4.10
C SER A 22 17.88 4.08 4.84
N TYR A 23 16.92 4.96 4.97
CA TYR A 23 17.00 6.20 5.72
C TYR A 23 15.72 6.40 6.52
N VAL A 24 15.84 6.79 7.76
CA VAL A 24 14.73 7.14 8.65
C VAL A 24 15.02 8.47 9.32
N LYS A 25 14.05 9.37 9.31
CA LYS A 25 14.06 10.63 10.04
C LYS A 25 12.81 10.69 10.93
N ILE A 26 13.02 10.94 12.21
CA ILE A 26 11.96 11.08 13.19
C ILE A 26 11.75 12.57 13.45
N ILE A 27 10.49 13.00 13.45
CA ILE A 27 10.04 14.38 13.64
C ILE A 27 9.02 14.37 14.80
N PRO A 28 9.48 14.35 16.05
CA PRO A 28 8.62 14.13 17.21
C PRO A 28 7.57 15.23 17.40
N GLU A 29 7.91 16.48 17.04
CA GLU A 29 7.04 17.64 17.11
C GLU A 29 5.81 17.54 16.19
N GLU A 30 5.87 16.68 15.15
CA GLU A 30 4.78 16.38 14.22
C GLU A 30 4.20 14.98 14.43
N ASN A 31 4.64 14.26 15.46
CA ASN A 31 4.33 12.84 15.65
C ASN A 31 4.58 11.98 14.39
N LYS A 32 5.63 12.32 13.66
CA LYS A 32 5.87 11.83 12.30
C LYS A 32 7.21 11.13 12.16
N ILE A 33 7.22 10.08 11.35
CA ILE A 33 8.43 9.41 10.89
C ILE A 33 8.38 9.40 9.36
N ILE A 34 9.47 9.80 8.73
CA ILE A 34 9.65 9.73 7.28
C ILE A 34 10.91 8.95 6.94
N GLY A 35 10.94 8.37 5.77
CA GLY A 35 12.12 7.67 5.32
C GLY A 35 11.97 7.05 3.94
N TYR A 36 12.97 6.26 3.60
CA TYR A 36 12.92 5.41 2.42
C TYR A 36 13.68 4.10 2.65
N THR A 37 13.33 3.10 1.87
CA THR A 37 14.08 1.86 1.75
C THR A 37 14.39 1.57 0.28
N THR A 38 15.58 1.02 0.04
CA THR A 38 15.97 0.46 -1.26
C THR A 38 15.84 -1.06 -1.27
N ARG A 39 15.37 -1.64 -0.16
CA ARG A 39 15.22 -3.09 -0.02
C ARG A 39 14.15 -3.62 -0.98
N ASN A 40 14.53 -4.65 -1.73
CA ASN A 40 13.67 -5.34 -2.67
C ASN A 40 14.11 -6.80 -2.80
N SER A 41 13.33 -7.62 -3.48
CA SER A 41 13.63 -9.04 -3.70
C SER A 41 14.65 -9.29 -4.82
N GLY A 42 15.17 -8.24 -5.43
CA GLY A 42 16.12 -8.28 -6.55
C GLY A 42 15.52 -7.81 -7.87
N GLY A 43 16.38 -7.53 -8.85
CA GLY A 43 15.97 -7.19 -10.22
C GLY A 43 15.51 -5.76 -10.45
N VAL A 44 15.61 -4.88 -9.46
CA VAL A 44 15.31 -3.44 -9.63
C VAL A 44 16.58 -2.62 -9.84
N PRO A 45 16.51 -1.50 -10.58
CA PRO A 45 17.62 -0.56 -10.72
C PRO A 45 18.12 0.04 -9.40
N GLN A 46 19.37 0.50 -9.36
CA GLN A 46 19.98 1.05 -8.14
C GLN A 46 19.32 2.33 -7.61
N ASN A 47 18.66 3.09 -8.48
CA ASN A 47 17.94 4.31 -8.13
C ASN A 47 16.52 4.07 -7.58
N PHE A 48 16.07 2.84 -7.53
CA PHE A 48 14.76 2.48 -6.98
C PHE A 48 14.69 2.72 -5.48
N ARG A 49 13.67 3.43 -5.03
CA ARG A 49 13.36 3.67 -3.62
C ARG A 49 11.87 3.59 -3.38
N ASN A 50 11.52 3.11 -2.20
CA ASN A 50 10.17 3.23 -1.65
C ASN A 50 10.23 4.21 -0.48
N TYR A 51 9.71 5.40 -0.68
CA TYR A 51 9.57 6.43 0.35
C TYR A 51 8.34 6.13 1.19
N PHE A 52 8.40 6.48 2.48
CA PHE A 52 7.27 6.31 3.38
C PHE A 52 7.12 7.48 4.34
N VAL A 53 5.89 7.70 4.78
CA VAL A 53 5.52 8.58 5.87
C VAL A 53 4.59 7.84 6.83
N VAL A 54 4.87 7.97 8.12
CA VAL A 54 4.04 7.45 9.21
C VAL A 54 3.69 8.61 10.13
N VAL A 55 2.41 8.83 10.39
CA VAL A 55 1.92 9.85 11.32
C VAL A 55 1.09 9.17 12.40
N PHE A 56 1.47 9.40 13.65
CA PHE A 56 0.74 8.91 14.82
C PHE A 56 -0.25 9.97 15.32
N ASP A 57 -1.38 9.53 15.84
CA ASP A 57 -2.39 10.40 16.45
C ASP A 57 -2.00 10.85 17.88
N LYS A 58 -0.91 10.31 18.43
CA LYS A 58 -0.41 10.61 19.76
C LYS A 58 1.09 10.88 19.79
N PRO A 59 1.56 11.72 20.71
CA PRO A 59 2.99 11.88 20.94
C PRO A 59 3.64 10.55 21.36
N PHE A 60 4.87 10.36 20.91
CA PHE A 60 5.67 9.18 21.22
C PHE A 60 7.09 9.58 21.64
N THR A 61 7.71 8.73 22.44
CA THR A 61 9.16 8.73 22.66
C THR A 61 9.80 7.70 21.74
N TYR A 62 11.05 7.88 21.41
CA TYR A 62 11.71 6.98 20.47
C TYR A 62 13.16 6.69 20.85
N LYS A 63 13.64 5.55 20.43
CA LYS A 63 15.05 5.22 20.31
C LYS A 63 15.36 4.98 18.85
N ALA A 64 16.19 5.84 18.30
CA ALA A 64 16.74 5.66 16.96
C ALA A 64 18.08 4.95 17.12
N THR A 65 18.04 3.70 17.30
CA THR A 65 19.09 2.74 17.03
C THR A 65 18.45 1.39 17.00
N VAL A 66 19.14 0.51 16.62
CA VAL A 66 19.09 -0.87 16.97
C VAL A 66 18.63 -1.03 18.44
N GLY A 67 17.28 -0.96 18.72
CA GLY A 67 16.68 -1.36 19.99
C GLY A 67 16.03 -0.28 20.88
N ASP A 68 14.83 -0.56 21.26
CA ASP A 68 13.99 -0.20 22.44
C ASP A 68 13.61 1.25 22.74
N ASP A 69 12.29 1.60 22.72
CA ASP A 69 11.65 2.56 23.65
C ASP A 69 10.11 2.48 23.73
N GLU A 70 9.55 3.01 24.84
CA GLU A 70 8.26 2.72 25.41
C GLU A 70 7.08 3.57 24.90
N ILE A 71 5.89 2.97 24.76
CA ILE A 71 4.58 3.62 24.66
C ILE A 71 3.73 3.22 25.88
N ARG A 72 2.84 4.11 26.34
CA ARG A 72 2.07 3.96 27.57
C ARG A 72 1.04 2.83 27.55
N LYS A 73 0.77 2.26 28.72
CA LYS A 73 -0.18 1.17 28.98
C LYS A 73 -1.60 1.45 28.48
N GLY A 74 -2.22 0.45 27.82
CA GLY A 74 -3.68 0.37 27.60
C GLY A 74 -4.27 1.40 26.65
N GLU A 75 -3.47 2.19 25.95
CA GLU A 75 -3.96 3.17 24.99
C GLU A 75 -4.12 2.56 23.58
N ILE A 76 -5.15 3.01 22.86
CA ILE A 76 -5.25 2.76 21.43
C ILE A 76 -4.50 3.88 20.71
N VAL A 77 -3.54 3.50 19.88
CA VAL A 77 -2.78 4.42 19.02
C VAL A 77 -3.13 4.14 17.56
N HIS A 78 -3.39 5.20 16.82
CA HIS A 78 -3.60 5.12 15.38
C HIS A 78 -2.37 5.63 14.64
N ALA A 79 -1.97 4.93 13.60
CA ALA A 79 -0.96 5.39 12.66
C ALA A 79 -1.56 5.48 11.25
N ARG A 80 -1.34 6.62 10.60
CA ARG A 80 -1.61 6.83 9.18
C ARG A 80 -0.30 6.63 8.43
N VAL A 81 -0.32 5.79 7.42
CA VAL A 81 0.87 5.43 6.65
C VAL A 81 0.59 5.60 5.17
N ALA A 82 1.48 6.26 4.48
CA ALA A 82 1.50 6.30 3.02
C ALA A 82 2.92 6.05 2.50
N SER A 83 3.00 5.63 1.26
CA SER A 83 4.25 5.41 0.55
C SER A 83 4.22 6.03 -0.83
N SER A 84 5.38 6.21 -1.44
CA SER A 84 5.56 6.66 -2.81
C SER A 84 6.84 6.07 -3.40
N PHE A 85 6.83 5.85 -4.69
CA PHE A 85 8.04 5.51 -5.45
C PHE A 85 8.71 6.75 -6.06
N ILE A 86 8.05 7.92 -5.97
CA ILE A 86 8.48 9.18 -6.59
C ILE A 86 9.36 9.99 -5.63
N SER A 87 8.80 10.39 -4.48
CA SER A 87 9.52 11.23 -3.51
C SER A 87 8.87 11.21 -2.11
N PRO A 88 9.56 11.74 -1.08
CA PRO A 88 8.96 11.96 0.24
C PRO A 88 7.74 12.87 0.20
N GLU A 89 7.79 13.95 -0.60
CA GLU A 89 6.70 14.92 -0.74
C GLU A 89 5.47 14.27 -1.39
N GLN A 90 5.70 13.38 -2.34
CA GLN A 90 4.62 12.59 -2.94
C GLN A 90 4.02 11.60 -1.93
N ALA A 91 4.83 10.99 -1.06
CA ALA A 91 4.30 10.14 0.02
C ALA A 91 3.42 10.95 0.99
N GLU A 92 3.79 12.19 1.32
CA GLU A 92 2.95 13.10 2.11
C GLU A 92 1.67 13.52 1.35
N LEU A 93 1.74 13.69 0.04
CA LEU A 93 0.57 13.95 -0.79
C LEU A 93 -0.39 12.73 -0.79
N ASN A 94 0.14 11.54 -0.96
CA ASN A 94 -0.64 10.30 -0.93
C ASN A 94 -1.32 10.09 0.44
N LEU A 95 -0.70 10.54 1.54
CA LEU A 95 -1.31 10.48 2.86
C LEU A 95 -2.64 11.27 2.94
N LYS A 96 -2.78 12.34 2.14
CA LYS A 96 -4.01 13.17 2.09
C LYS A 96 -5.22 12.41 1.54
N GLU A 97 -5.04 11.29 0.84
CA GLU A 97 -6.15 10.44 0.38
C GLU A 97 -7.00 9.90 1.54
N LEU A 98 -6.40 9.76 2.72
CA LEU A 98 -7.12 9.32 3.91
C LEU A 98 -8.09 10.40 4.44
N GLY A 99 -7.80 11.69 4.18
CA GLY A 99 -8.57 12.81 4.73
C GLY A 99 -8.63 12.75 6.25
N ASP A 100 -9.73 13.23 6.80
CA ASP A 100 -10.00 13.21 8.26
C ASP A 100 -10.75 11.94 8.72
N ARG A 101 -10.90 10.97 7.84
CA ARG A 101 -11.65 9.73 8.12
C ARG A 101 -11.00 8.95 9.27
N SER A 102 -11.85 8.43 10.14
CA SER A 102 -11.48 7.50 11.20
C SER A 102 -11.04 6.13 10.64
N PHE A 103 -10.43 5.32 11.47
CA PHE A 103 -10.09 3.94 11.11
C PHE A 103 -11.31 3.14 10.67
N ASP A 104 -12.44 3.26 11.39
CA ASP A 104 -13.66 2.49 11.08
C ASP A 104 -14.29 2.93 9.76
N GLU A 105 -14.29 4.21 9.45
CA GLU A 105 -14.75 4.74 8.15
C GLU A 105 -13.89 4.24 6.99
N ILE A 106 -12.57 4.20 7.16
CA ILE A 106 -11.65 3.68 6.14
C ILE A 106 -11.82 2.17 5.96
N ALA A 107 -11.97 1.43 7.07
CA ALA A 107 -12.20 -0.01 7.02
C ALA A 107 -13.53 -0.35 6.32
N GLU A 108 -14.58 0.43 6.61
CA GLU A 108 -15.88 0.26 5.95
C GLU A 108 -15.81 0.61 4.45
N ALA A 109 -15.13 1.70 4.08
CA ALA A 109 -14.94 2.06 2.69
C ALA A 109 -14.16 0.96 1.92
N GLY A 110 -13.12 0.38 2.53
CA GLY A 110 -12.40 -0.75 1.95
C GLY A 110 -13.28 -1.99 1.78
N ARG A 111 -14.15 -2.28 2.75
CA ARG A 111 -15.11 -3.37 2.67
C ARG A 111 -16.10 -3.17 1.53
N GLN A 112 -16.60 -1.95 1.34
CA GLN A 112 -17.53 -1.62 0.25
C GLN A 112 -16.89 -1.80 -1.11
N VAL A 113 -15.68 -1.29 -1.33
CA VAL A 113 -14.92 -1.45 -2.58
C VAL A 113 -14.75 -2.93 -2.93
N TRP A 114 -14.36 -3.76 -1.95
CA TRP A 114 -14.20 -5.19 -2.19
C TRP A 114 -15.54 -5.90 -2.43
N ASN A 115 -16.61 -5.53 -1.73
CA ASN A 115 -17.94 -6.10 -1.97
C ASN A 115 -18.46 -5.76 -3.37
N GLU A 116 -18.29 -4.54 -3.84
CA GLU A 116 -18.64 -4.14 -5.21
C GLU A 116 -17.80 -4.87 -6.26
N THR A 117 -16.50 -4.99 -5.99
CA THR A 117 -15.56 -5.63 -6.92
C THR A 117 -15.83 -7.13 -7.05
N LEU A 118 -15.92 -7.85 -5.93
CA LEU A 118 -16.17 -9.29 -5.92
C LEU A 118 -17.62 -9.63 -6.27
N GLY A 119 -18.56 -8.77 -5.94
CA GLY A 119 -19.99 -8.94 -6.20
C GLY A 119 -20.39 -8.86 -7.67
N ARG A 120 -19.46 -8.56 -8.59
CA ARG A 120 -19.69 -8.68 -10.03
C ARG A 120 -20.00 -10.11 -10.47
N ILE A 121 -19.60 -11.10 -9.68
CA ILE A 121 -19.93 -12.50 -9.88
C ILE A 121 -20.65 -12.98 -8.62
N ALA A 122 -21.95 -13.23 -8.73
CA ALA A 122 -22.74 -13.81 -7.67
C ALA A 122 -22.79 -15.33 -7.83
N VAL A 123 -22.39 -16.06 -6.80
CA VAL A 123 -22.43 -17.52 -6.75
C VAL A 123 -23.28 -17.96 -5.56
N GLU A 124 -24.18 -18.88 -5.80
CA GLU A 124 -25.03 -19.51 -4.78
C GLU A 124 -24.65 -20.99 -4.65
N ASP A 125 -24.36 -21.41 -3.43
CA ASP A 125 -24.11 -22.83 -3.08
C ASP A 125 -24.44 -23.02 -1.60
N ASP A 126 -24.99 -24.18 -1.25
CA ASP A 126 -25.28 -24.52 0.15
C ASP A 126 -24.01 -24.81 0.96
N ASP A 127 -22.91 -25.11 0.29
CA ASP A 127 -21.63 -25.36 0.89
C ASP A 127 -20.81 -24.05 1.02
N VAL A 128 -20.76 -23.53 2.24
CA VAL A 128 -20.05 -22.28 2.58
C VAL A 128 -18.54 -22.36 2.28
N ASP A 129 -17.92 -23.54 2.36
CA ASP A 129 -16.47 -23.68 2.10
C ASP A 129 -16.16 -23.59 0.61
N LYS A 130 -17.09 -24.03 -0.26
CA LYS A 130 -16.98 -23.76 -1.70
C LYS A 130 -17.09 -22.27 -2.02
N LEU A 131 -18.05 -21.57 -1.40
CA LEU A 131 -18.18 -20.11 -1.56
C LEU A 131 -16.92 -19.38 -1.08
N ARG A 132 -16.38 -19.75 0.06
CA ARG A 132 -15.11 -19.20 0.56
C ARG A 132 -13.97 -19.45 -0.41
N THR A 133 -13.85 -20.65 -0.95
CA THR A 133 -12.84 -21.00 -1.93
C THR A 133 -12.97 -20.15 -3.18
N PHE A 134 -14.18 -20.06 -3.73
CA PHE A 134 -14.47 -19.26 -4.93
C PHE A 134 -14.06 -17.79 -4.74
N TYR A 135 -14.58 -17.12 -3.70
CA TYR A 135 -14.33 -15.71 -3.48
C TYR A 135 -12.86 -15.43 -3.06
N SER A 136 -12.22 -16.37 -2.38
CA SER A 136 -10.79 -16.26 -2.10
C SER A 136 -9.92 -16.34 -3.36
N CYS A 137 -10.29 -17.21 -4.31
CA CYS A 137 -9.61 -17.29 -5.60
C CYS A 137 -9.87 -16.06 -6.45
N LEU A 138 -11.12 -15.58 -6.50
CA LEU A 138 -11.48 -14.34 -7.20
C LEU A 138 -10.71 -13.15 -6.63
N TYR A 139 -10.66 -12.98 -5.30
CA TYR A 139 -9.87 -11.94 -4.64
C TYR A 139 -8.39 -12.01 -5.05
N ARG A 140 -7.78 -13.20 -5.01
CA ARG A 140 -6.36 -13.36 -5.38
C ARG A 140 -6.08 -13.04 -6.83
N SER A 141 -7.01 -13.32 -7.75
CA SER A 141 -6.85 -12.98 -9.16
C SER A 141 -6.86 -11.46 -9.43
N LEU A 142 -7.31 -10.66 -8.46
CA LEU A 142 -7.37 -9.20 -8.54
C LEU A 142 -6.22 -8.48 -7.80
N LEU A 143 -5.31 -9.23 -7.17
CA LEU A 143 -4.18 -8.64 -6.45
C LEU A 143 -3.03 -8.22 -7.35
N PHE A 144 -2.95 -8.74 -8.57
CA PHE A 144 -1.87 -8.50 -9.52
C PHE A 144 -2.43 -8.25 -10.92
N PRO A 145 -1.78 -7.42 -11.75
CA PRO A 145 -0.60 -6.60 -11.45
C PRO A 145 -0.91 -5.48 -10.44
N ARG A 146 0.10 -5.07 -9.68
CA ARG A 146 -0.04 -3.95 -8.75
C ARG A 146 0.07 -2.62 -9.46
N SER A 147 -0.72 -1.62 -9.01
CA SER A 147 -0.59 -0.23 -9.45
C SER A 147 0.77 0.32 -9.04
N PHE A 148 1.50 0.89 -9.98
CA PHE A 148 2.79 1.55 -9.78
C PHE A 148 2.74 3.03 -10.18
N TYR A 149 1.56 3.57 -10.39
CA TYR A 149 1.30 4.96 -10.67
C TYR A 149 0.72 5.67 -9.44
N GLU A 150 0.89 6.97 -9.42
CA GLU A 150 0.42 7.86 -8.35
C GLU A 150 -0.30 9.05 -8.97
N LEU A 151 -0.97 9.84 -8.15
CA LEU A 151 -1.59 11.10 -8.59
C LEU A 151 -0.73 12.27 -8.12
N ASP A 152 -0.34 13.15 -9.04
CA ASP A 152 0.34 14.39 -8.69
C ASP A 152 -0.57 15.39 -7.97
N ALA A 153 -0.04 16.53 -7.55
CA ALA A 153 -0.79 17.57 -6.84
C ALA A 153 -1.96 18.17 -7.67
N ASN A 154 -1.98 17.95 -8.98
CA ASN A 154 -3.03 18.38 -9.90
C ASN A 154 -4.01 17.23 -10.23
N GLY A 155 -3.86 16.06 -9.62
CA GLY A 155 -4.66 14.88 -9.89
C GLY A 155 -4.31 14.17 -11.21
N LYS A 156 -3.16 14.45 -11.81
CA LYS A 156 -2.71 13.76 -13.01
C LYS A 156 -2.01 12.46 -12.65
N VAL A 157 -2.24 11.45 -13.47
CA VAL A 157 -1.60 10.14 -13.35
C VAL A 157 -0.14 10.25 -13.79
N VAL A 158 0.76 9.89 -12.89
CA VAL A 158 2.21 9.90 -13.08
C VAL A 158 2.82 8.64 -12.49
N HIS A 159 3.99 8.26 -12.95
CA HIS A 159 4.74 7.15 -12.37
C HIS A 159 6.24 7.42 -12.39
N TYR A 160 6.95 6.80 -11.47
CA TYR A 160 8.41 6.76 -11.49
C TYR A 160 8.88 5.67 -12.44
N SER A 161 9.71 6.03 -13.41
CA SER A 161 10.36 5.06 -14.28
C SER A 161 11.64 4.52 -13.66
N PRO A 162 11.70 3.26 -13.23
CA PRO A 162 12.94 2.69 -12.67
C PRO A 162 14.05 2.52 -13.71
N TYR A 163 13.74 2.66 -14.99
CA TYR A 163 14.72 2.48 -16.09
C TYR A 163 15.58 3.71 -16.31
N ASN A 164 15.00 4.91 -16.23
CA ASN A 164 15.71 6.17 -16.46
C ASN A 164 15.74 7.10 -15.24
N GLY A 165 14.96 6.78 -14.18
CA GLY A 165 14.88 7.59 -12.96
C GLY A 165 14.01 8.84 -13.09
N GLU A 166 13.21 8.94 -14.13
CA GLU A 166 12.32 10.07 -14.39
C GLU A 166 10.89 9.82 -13.89
N VAL A 167 10.17 10.90 -13.63
CA VAL A 167 8.72 10.85 -13.39
C VAL A 167 8.02 11.14 -14.71
N LEU A 168 7.27 10.17 -15.20
CA LEU A 168 6.61 10.20 -16.49
C LEU A 168 5.09 10.21 -16.32
N PRO A 169 4.34 10.78 -17.27
CA PRO A 169 2.89 10.73 -17.26
C PRO A 169 2.36 9.35 -17.65
N GLY A 170 1.18 9.00 -17.16
CA GLY A 170 0.46 7.78 -17.54
C GLY A 170 0.49 6.69 -16.49
N TYR A 171 -0.27 5.63 -16.76
CA TYR A 171 -0.36 4.45 -15.91
C TYR A 171 0.94 3.64 -15.96
N MET A 172 1.23 2.94 -14.89
CA MET A 172 2.23 1.90 -14.83
C MET A 172 1.79 0.83 -13.86
N PHE A 173 2.05 -0.42 -14.22
CA PHE A 173 1.74 -1.59 -13.39
C PHE A 173 2.97 -2.49 -13.27
N THR A 174 3.04 -3.23 -12.18
CA THR A 174 4.20 -4.08 -11.87
C THR A 174 3.75 -5.45 -11.36
N ASP A 175 4.71 -6.36 -11.23
CA ASP A 175 4.51 -7.71 -10.67
C ASP A 175 3.56 -8.59 -11.49
N THR A 176 3.64 -8.53 -12.82
CA THR A 176 2.95 -9.47 -13.68
C THR A 176 3.91 -10.20 -14.61
N GLY A 177 3.73 -11.51 -14.73
CA GLY A 177 4.39 -12.34 -15.73
C GLY A 177 3.44 -12.63 -16.88
N PHE A 178 3.68 -12.03 -18.05
CA PHE A 178 2.79 -12.21 -19.21
C PHE A 178 2.63 -13.66 -19.62
N TRP A 179 3.70 -14.42 -19.54
CA TRP A 179 3.67 -15.84 -19.91
C TRP A 179 2.69 -16.65 -19.04
N ASP A 180 2.56 -16.30 -17.77
CA ASP A 180 1.63 -16.96 -16.86
C ASP A 180 0.19 -16.47 -17.02
N THR A 181 0.00 -15.18 -17.27
CA THR A 181 -1.29 -14.50 -17.12
C THR A 181 -2.08 -14.35 -18.42
N PHE A 182 -1.44 -14.39 -19.60
CA PHE A 182 -2.11 -14.11 -20.87
C PHE A 182 -3.21 -15.13 -21.25
N ARG A 183 -3.10 -16.37 -20.77
CA ARG A 183 -4.05 -17.44 -21.12
C ARG A 183 -5.38 -17.35 -20.37
N CYS A 184 -5.34 -16.92 -19.13
CA CYS A 184 -6.52 -16.97 -18.25
C CYS A 184 -6.81 -15.61 -17.60
N LEU A 185 -5.85 -15.00 -16.90
CA LEU A 185 -6.08 -13.79 -16.11
C LEU A 185 -6.50 -12.61 -16.97
N PHE A 186 -5.72 -12.26 -18.01
CA PHE A 186 -6.06 -11.12 -18.87
C PHE A 186 -7.36 -11.31 -19.64
N PRO A 187 -7.67 -12.47 -20.23
CA PRO A 187 -9.00 -12.74 -20.80
C PRO A 187 -10.13 -12.61 -19.79
N PHE A 188 -9.93 -13.10 -18.57
CA PHE A 188 -10.89 -12.95 -17.48
C PHE A 188 -11.10 -11.47 -17.09
N LEU A 189 -10.01 -10.72 -16.91
CA LEU A 189 -10.08 -9.28 -16.59
C LEU A 189 -10.74 -8.48 -17.73
N ASN A 190 -10.46 -8.83 -18.97
CA ASN A 190 -11.08 -8.19 -20.14
C ASN A 190 -12.61 -8.39 -20.16
N LEU A 191 -13.08 -9.56 -19.75
CA LEU A 191 -14.49 -9.88 -19.71
C LEU A 191 -15.19 -9.23 -18.51
N MET A 192 -14.61 -9.36 -17.32
CA MET A 192 -15.27 -9.01 -16.05
C MET A 192 -14.94 -7.62 -15.54
N TYR A 193 -13.75 -7.09 -15.89
CA TYR A 193 -13.20 -5.83 -15.39
C TYR A 193 -12.56 -5.00 -16.52
N PRO A 194 -13.30 -4.70 -17.62
CA PRO A 194 -12.72 -4.09 -18.82
C PRO A 194 -12.05 -2.74 -18.55
N ASP A 195 -12.65 -1.87 -17.71
CA ASP A 195 -12.10 -0.56 -17.40
C ASP A 195 -10.75 -0.66 -16.67
N MET A 196 -10.63 -1.61 -15.73
CA MET A 196 -9.39 -1.88 -15.04
C MET A 196 -8.34 -2.46 -15.99
N ASN A 197 -8.73 -3.41 -16.84
CA ASN A 197 -7.83 -4.02 -17.82
C ASN A 197 -7.34 -3.00 -18.85
N THR A 198 -8.17 -2.04 -19.28
CA THR A 198 -7.75 -0.95 -20.16
C THR A 198 -6.59 -0.16 -19.57
N LYS A 199 -6.70 0.27 -18.32
CA LYS A 199 -5.60 0.97 -17.63
C LYS A 199 -4.33 0.13 -17.52
N MET A 200 -4.47 -1.18 -17.28
CA MET A 200 -3.33 -2.11 -17.26
C MET A 200 -2.66 -2.18 -18.63
N GLN A 201 -3.43 -2.27 -19.70
CA GLN A 201 -2.89 -2.32 -21.06
C GLN A 201 -2.21 -1.01 -21.46
N GLU A 202 -2.78 0.14 -21.10
CA GLU A 202 -2.15 1.45 -21.30
C GLU A 202 -0.82 1.57 -20.55
N GLY A 203 -0.73 1.02 -19.34
CA GLY A 203 0.48 1.06 -18.53
C GLY A 203 1.53 0.00 -18.89
N LEU A 204 1.23 -0.87 -19.84
CA LEU A 204 2.14 -1.92 -20.34
C LEU A 204 2.64 -1.64 -21.77
N ALA A 205 1.99 -0.70 -22.47
CA ALA A 205 2.33 -0.31 -23.84
C ALA A 205 3.45 0.74 -23.88
#